data_54d8a9196da2809805781b54e0e1e017
#
_entry.id   54d8a9196da2809805781b54e0e1e017
#
_cell.length_a   1.000
_cell.length_b   1.000
_cell.length_c   1.000
_cell.angle_alpha   90.00
_cell.angle_beta   90.00
_cell.angle_gamma   90.00
#
_symmetry.space_group_name_H-M   'P 1'
#
loop_
_entity.id
_entity.type
_entity.pdbx_description
1 polymer ?
#
loop_
_entity_poly.entity_id
_entity_poly.type
_entity_poly.pdbx_seq_one_letter_code
_entity_poly.pdbx_strand_id
1 'polypeptide(L)'
;MSSHATEVLLPSSPVEAAALFGDGVGVTVIAGGTIVMPSLAGGRVQPRKALVLSRAGLAGITRNGDTTTIGATTPVAELVDLADPLSGCAANVADGEIRAQATVGGNLRAGAGADAPRGDLQSAFLALDASVRSTGAGGETSEPLEQFLNTDSRLLLDVSFEEPAAGAFAAIEYPHTHAYTVLAVSGCRAKDGTIRLAATGLAGHGARLRSAEAQSGDPVAAGIAALDDVAFADDAVASSWYRTKTLPVLVRRVLAELEESA
;
A
#
# COMPACT_ATOMS: atom_id res chain seq x y z
N MET A 1 -7.89 12.35 -35.44
CA MET A 1 -7.07 11.95 -34.26
C MET A 1 -6.32 10.71 -34.67
N SER A 2 -4.99 10.78 -34.81
CA SER A 2 -4.16 9.61 -35.15
C SER A 2 -4.14 8.66 -33.96
N SER A 3 -4.78 7.49 -34.06
CA SER A 3 -4.65 6.44 -33.06
C SER A 3 -3.24 5.88 -33.19
N HIS A 4 -2.37 6.22 -32.25
CA HIS A 4 -1.09 5.54 -32.11
C HIS A 4 -1.35 4.16 -31.52
N ALA A 5 -0.82 3.11 -32.17
CA ALA A 5 -0.85 1.76 -31.58
C ALA A 5 -0.02 1.76 -30.29
N THR A 6 -0.55 1.14 -29.24
CA THR A 6 0.19 0.93 -27.98
C THR A 6 1.27 -0.12 -28.21
N GLU A 7 2.51 0.21 -27.87
CA GLU A 7 3.61 -0.75 -27.78
C GLU A 7 3.47 -1.56 -26.50
N VAL A 8 3.40 -2.89 -26.60
CA VAL A 8 3.30 -3.79 -25.45
C VAL A 8 4.66 -4.41 -25.16
N LEU A 9 5.17 -4.18 -23.96
CA LEU A 9 6.45 -4.68 -23.47
C LEU A 9 6.20 -5.81 -22.46
N LEU A 10 6.78 -7.00 -22.71
CA LEU A 10 6.55 -8.23 -21.96
C LEU A 10 7.87 -8.78 -21.41
N PRO A 11 8.43 -8.22 -20.32
CA PRO A 11 9.67 -8.71 -19.77
C PRO A 11 9.52 -10.11 -19.18
N SER A 12 10.59 -10.91 -19.33
CA SER A 12 10.71 -12.28 -18.81
C SER A 12 11.57 -12.39 -17.55
N SER A 13 12.14 -11.27 -17.10
CA SER A 13 12.98 -11.19 -15.90
C SER A 13 12.90 -9.80 -15.24
N PRO A 14 13.30 -9.68 -13.96
CA PRO A 14 13.40 -8.38 -13.28
C PRO A 14 14.37 -7.42 -13.98
N VAL A 15 15.50 -7.93 -14.48
CA VAL A 15 16.50 -7.15 -15.21
C VAL A 15 15.94 -6.58 -16.51
N GLU A 16 15.20 -7.40 -17.25
CA GLU A 16 14.55 -6.98 -18.49
C GLU A 16 13.43 -5.96 -18.18
N ALA A 17 12.66 -6.17 -17.11
CA ALA A 17 11.63 -5.22 -16.68
C ALA A 17 12.24 -3.85 -16.35
N ALA A 18 13.35 -3.82 -15.63
CA ALA A 18 14.10 -2.61 -15.33
C ALA A 18 14.61 -1.91 -16.61
N ALA A 19 15.20 -2.68 -17.53
CA ALA A 19 15.71 -2.14 -18.80
C ALA A 19 14.60 -1.54 -19.67
N LEU A 20 13.45 -2.23 -19.77
CA LEU A 20 12.29 -1.78 -20.56
C LEU A 20 11.55 -0.61 -19.90
N PHE A 21 11.56 -0.52 -18.59
CA PHE A 21 11.00 0.61 -17.84
C PHE A 21 11.85 1.89 -18.05
N GLY A 22 13.18 1.76 -18.00
CA GLY A 22 14.11 2.88 -18.18
C GLY A 22 13.91 3.98 -17.14
N ASP A 23 13.60 5.18 -17.60
CA ASP A 23 13.28 6.34 -16.76
C ASP A 23 11.78 6.45 -16.40
N GLY A 24 10.96 5.53 -16.92
CA GLY A 24 9.52 5.48 -16.70
C GLY A 24 8.71 6.48 -17.51
N VAL A 25 9.35 7.36 -18.29
CA VAL A 25 8.63 8.39 -19.07
C VAL A 25 7.77 7.76 -20.17
N GLY A 26 6.47 8.00 -20.11
CA GLY A 26 5.49 7.49 -21.09
C GLY A 26 5.22 5.98 -20.99
N VAL A 27 5.71 5.32 -19.93
CA VAL A 27 5.47 3.90 -19.66
C VAL A 27 4.31 3.76 -18.67
N THR A 28 3.29 3.01 -19.06
CA THR A 28 2.22 2.58 -18.15
C THR A 28 2.52 1.17 -17.67
N VAL A 29 2.72 1.00 -16.37
CA VAL A 29 2.99 -0.31 -15.76
C VAL A 29 1.68 -1.04 -15.52
N ILE A 30 1.60 -2.30 -15.97
CA ILE A 30 0.46 -3.20 -15.76
C ILE A 30 0.98 -4.43 -15.01
N ALA A 31 0.67 -4.51 -13.72
CA ALA A 31 0.91 -5.69 -12.89
C ALA A 31 -0.37 -6.54 -12.84
N GLY A 32 -1.16 -6.47 -11.77
CA GLY A 32 -2.46 -7.17 -11.66
C GLY A 32 -3.58 -6.61 -12.55
N GLY A 33 -3.44 -5.38 -13.03
CA GLY A 33 -4.39 -4.75 -13.95
C GLY A 33 -5.70 -4.26 -13.32
N THR A 34 -5.98 -4.55 -12.07
CA THR A 34 -7.27 -4.27 -11.40
C THR A 34 -7.64 -2.78 -11.37
N ILE A 35 -6.67 -1.87 -11.44
CA ILE A 35 -6.87 -0.42 -11.53
C ILE A 35 -6.71 0.07 -12.97
N VAL A 36 -5.65 -0.37 -13.64
CA VAL A 36 -5.27 0.17 -14.95
C VAL A 36 -6.22 -0.31 -16.05
N MET A 37 -6.65 -1.59 -16.05
CA MET A 37 -7.52 -2.13 -17.10
C MET A 37 -8.90 -1.46 -17.16
N PRO A 38 -9.62 -1.20 -16.06
CA PRO A 38 -10.84 -0.40 -16.08
C PRO A 38 -10.61 1.04 -16.58
N SER A 39 -9.45 1.63 -16.28
CA SER A 39 -9.10 2.97 -16.76
C SER A 39 -8.80 3.00 -18.27
N LEU A 40 -8.17 1.94 -18.81
CA LEU A 40 -7.98 1.73 -20.23
C LEU A 40 -9.33 1.54 -20.97
N ALA A 41 -10.17 0.65 -20.45
CA ALA A 41 -11.49 0.37 -21.02
C ALA A 41 -12.40 1.61 -21.03
N GLY A 42 -12.30 2.44 -19.99
CA GLY A 42 -13.02 3.72 -19.89
C GLY A 42 -12.39 4.87 -20.67
N GLY A 43 -11.28 4.64 -21.38
CA GLY A 43 -10.57 5.67 -22.18
C GLY A 43 -9.88 6.76 -21.36
N ARG A 44 -9.78 6.59 -20.02
CA ARG A 44 -9.12 7.56 -19.12
C ARG A 44 -7.60 7.51 -19.22
N VAL A 45 -7.06 6.35 -19.60
CA VAL A 45 -5.63 6.13 -19.85
C VAL A 45 -5.45 5.61 -21.26
N GLN A 46 -4.51 6.18 -22.01
CA GLN A 46 -4.15 5.75 -23.35
C GLN A 46 -2.62 5.65 -23.44
N PRO A 47 -2.03 4.51 -23.03
CA PRO A 47 -0.58 4.37 -22.96
C PRO A 47 0.04 4.34 -24.38
N ARG A 48 1.18 4.98 -24.53
CA ARG A 48 2.06 4.77 -25.70
C ARG A 48 2.84 3.47 -25.54
N LYS A 49 3.31 3.19 -24.32
CA LYS A 49 4.00 1.96 -23.93
C LYS A 49 3.30 1.34 -22.74
N ALA A 50 2.96 0.07 -22.81
CA ALA A 50 2.39 -0.73 -21.73
C ALA A 50 3.40 -1.80 -21.31
N LEU A 51 3.98 -1.64 -20.11
CA LEU A 51 4.90 -2.61 -19.53
C LEU A 51 4.09 -3.60 -18.68
N VAL A 52 3.94 -4.83 -19.16
CA VAL A 52 3.14 -5.88 -18.53
C VAL A 52 4.04 -6.82 -17.74
N LEU A 53 3.92 -6.82 -16.42
CA LEU A 53 4.85 -7.49 -15.51
C LEU A 53 4.51 -8.96 -15.19
N SER A 54 3.49 -9.53 -15.81
CA SER A 54 2.99 -10.87 -15.47
C SER A 54 4.03 -12.00 -15.58
N ARG A 55 5.11 -11.78 -16.35
CA ARG A 55 6.20 -12.74 -16.56
C ARG A 55 7.56 -12.24 -16.06
N ALA A 56 7.58 -11.10 -15.38
CA ALA A 56 8.82 -10.43 -15.00
C ALA A 56 9.58 -11.12 -13.84
N GLY A 57 9.02 -12.18 -13.24
CA GLY A 57 9.68 -12.88 -12.12
C GLY A 57 9.80 -12.05 -10.85
N LEU A 58 8.85 -11.13 -10.63
CA LEU A 58 8.82 -10.21 -9.48
C LEU A 58 7.79 -10.65 -8.42
N ALA A 59 7.33 -11.90 -8.44
CA ALA A 59 6.41 -12.45 -7.45
C ALA A 59 7.15 -13.34 -6.44
N GLY A 60 6.53 -13.51 -5.28
CA GLY A 60 6.96 -14.44 -4.24
C GLY A 60 7.29 -13.75 -2.92
N ILE A 61 7.26 -14.54 -1.86
CA ILE A 61 7.58 -14.12 -0.49
C ILE A 61 8.79 -14.92 -0.04
N THR A 62 9.83 -14.24 0.39
CA THR A 62 11.06 -14.88 0.92
C THR A 62 11.32 -14.39 2.33
N ARG A 63 11.81 -15.28 3.19
CA ARG A 63 12.22 -14.97 4.55
C ARG A 63 13.69 -15.30 4.73
N ASN A 64 14.44 -14.34 5.26
CA ASN A 64 15.84 -14.51 5.57
C ASN A 64 16.10 -13.99 7.00
N GLY A 65 16.19 -14.92 7.94
CA GLY A 65 16.17 -14.58 9.37
C GLY A 65 14.86 -13.89 9.72
N ASP A 66 14.97 -12.72 10.29
CA ASP A 66 13.83 -11.88 10.71
C ASP A 66 13.28 -10.98 9.59
N THR A 67 13.93 -10.94 8.44
CA THR A 67 13.54 -10.08 7.33
C THR A 67 12.65 -10.86 6.36
N THR A 68 11.47 -10.32 6.08
CA THR A 68 10.57 -10.77 5.01
C THR A 68 10.67 -9.81 3.82
N THR A 69 10.82 -10.38 2.63
CA THR A 69 10.84 -9.64 1.36
C THR A 69 9.72 -10.17 0.46
N ILE A 70 8.93 -9.26 -0.08
CA ILE A 70 7.77 -9.56 -0.93
C ILE A 70 7.96 -8.89 -2.30
N GLY A 71 7.95 -9.69 -3.35
CA GLY A 71 8.08 -9.20 -4.72
C GLY A 71 6.88 -8.36 -5.16
N ALA A 72 7.12 -7.35 -6.00
CA ALA A 72 6.11 -6.36 -6.39
C ALA A 72 4.89 -6.93 -7.12
N THR A 73 5.04 -8.07 -7.83
CA THR A 73 3.92 -8.72 -8.53
C THR A 73 3.27 -9.86 -7.73
N THR A 74 3.63 -10.03 -6.45
CA THR A 74 2.97 -10.98 -5.55
C THR A 74 1.49 -10.59 -5.41
N PRO A 75 0.54 -11.53 -5.60
CA PRO A 75 -0.87 -11.29 -5.37
C PRO A 75 -1.16 -10.88 -3.93
N VAL A 76 -2.06 -9.91 -3.76
CA VAL A 76 -2.51 -9.47 -2.42
C VAL A 76 -3.10 -10.65 -1.62
N ALA A 77 -3.73 -11.61 -2.30
CA ALA A 77 -4.28 -12.80 -1.67
C ALA A 77 -3.27 -13.61 -0.86
N GLU A 78 -1.98 -13.62 -1.27
CA GLU A 78 -0.92 -14.36 -0.55
C GLU A 78 -0.56 -13.70 0.80
N LEU A 79 -0.90 -12.44 1.01
CA LEU A 79 -0.62 -11.73 2.26
C LEU A 79 -1.63 -12.05 3.37
N VAL A 80 -2.79 -12.59 3.01
CA VAL A 80 -3.85 -12.96 3.98
C VAL A 80 -3.38 -14.05 4.95
N ASP A 81 -2.42 -14.88 4.52
CA ASP A 81 -1.84 -15.95 5.33
C ASP A 81 -0.61 -15.51 6.16
N LEU A 82 -0.27 -14.22 6.12
CA LEU A 82 0.81 -13.65 6.93
C LEU A 82 0.30 -13.24 8.32
N ALA A 83 1.19 -12.70 9.16
CA ALA A 83 0.78 -12.11 10.42
C ALA A 83 0.24 -10.69 10.23
N ASP A 84 -0.56 -10.21 11.20
CA ASP A 84 -0.96 -8.82 11.24
C ASP A 84 0.27 -7.87 11.41
N PRO A 85 0.19 -6.66 10.88
CA PRO A 85 -0.97 -5.99 10.28
C PRO A 85 -1.23 -6.36 8.81
N LEU A 86 -0.38 -7.18 8.16
CA LEU A 86 -0.51 -7.48 6.73
C LEU A 86 -1.74 -8.36 6.43
N SER A 87 -2.00 -9.37 7.25
CA SER A 87 -3.13 -10.28 7.08
C SER A 87 -4.46 -9.53 7.07
N GLY A 88 -4.75 -8.81 8.14
CA GLY A 88 -5.98 -8.03 8.27
C GLY A 88 -6.11 -6.96 7.19
N CYS A 89 -5.03 -6.26 6.90
CA CYS A 89 -5.01 -5.25 5.85
C CYS A 89 -5.28 -5.86 4.47
N ALA A 90 -4.65 -6.98 4.12
CA ALA A 90 -4.84 -7.66 2.85
C ALA A 90 -6.26 -8.23 2.72
N ALA A 91 -6.78 -8.85 3.78
CA ALA A 91 -8.14 -9.37 3.82
C ALA A 91 -9.20 -8.28 3.58
N ASN A 92 -8.89 -7.04 3.98
CA ASN A 92 -9.74 -5.86 3.80
C ASN A 92 -9.68 -5.27 2.36
N VAL A 93 -8.74 -5.68 1.51
CA VAL A 93 -8.67 -5.20 0.12
C VAL A 93 -9.78 -5.85 -0.71
N ALA A 94 -10.76 -5.07 -1.13
CA ALA A 94 -11.82 -5.47 -2.06
C ALA A 94 -12.38 -6.89 -1.80
N ASP A 95 -12.62 -7.67 -2.85
CA ASP A 95 -13.07 -9.06 -2.77
C ASP A 95 -11.94 -10.07 -3.10
N GLY A 96 -12.25 -11.36 -2.94
CA GLY A 96 -11.29 -12.44 -3.19
C GLY A 96 -10.78 -12.50 -4.64
N GLU A 97 -11.63 -12.16 -5.61
CA GLU A 97 -11.26 -12.16 -7.04
C GLU A 97 -10.29 -11.03 -7.35
N ILE A 98 -10.57 -9.85 -6.81
CA ILE A 98 -9.67 -8.70 -6.93
C ILE A 98 -8.34 -8.99 -6.22
N ARG A 99 -8.36 -9.55 -5.00
CA ARG A 99 -7.13 -9.90 -4.26
C ARG A 99 -6.26 -10.92 -4.99
N ALA A 100 -6.87 -11.87 -5.68
CA ALA A 100 -6.15 -12.87 -6.48
C ALA A 100 -5.40 -12.26 -7.69
N GLN A 101 -5.83 -11.11 -8.17
CA GLN A 101 -5.22 -10.41 -9.31
C GLN A 101 -4.42 -9.18 -8.90
N ALA A 102 -4.90 -8.41 -7.93
CA ALA A 102 -4.21 -7.24 -7.41
C ALA A 102 -2.84 -7.64 -6.85
N THR A 103 -1.83 -6.81 -7.08
CA THR A 103 -0.47 -7.08 -6.65
C THR A 103 -0.01 -6.09 -5.57
N VAL A 104 0.93 -6.50 -4.76
CA VAL A 104 1.54 -5.66 -3.71
C VAL A 104 2.03 -4.34 -4.30
N GLY A 105 2.83 -4.38 -5.36
CA GLY A 105 3.35 -3.19 -6.01
C GLY A 105 2.26 -2.32 -6.63
N GLY A 106 1.23 -2.94 -7.25
CA GLY A 106 0.08 -2.23 -7.79
C GLY A 106 -0.72 -1.51 -6.71
N ASN A 107 -0.93 -2.14 -5.54
CA ASN A 107 -1.62 -1.53 -4.42
C ASN A 107 -0.78 -0.41 -3.76
N LEU A 108 0.51 -0.64 -3.52
CA LEU A 108 1.40 0.39 -2.97
C LEU A 108 1.53 1.63 -3.86
N ARG A 109 1.41 1.46 -5.18
CA ARG A 109 1.42 2.55 -6.17
C ARG A 109 0.03 3.05 -6.54
N ALA A 110 -1.01 2.54 -5.90
CA ALA A 110 -2.36 3.08 -6.08
C ALA A 110 -2.37 4.56 -5.69
N GLY A 111 -3.01 5.37 -6.53
CA GLY A 111 -3.04 6.81 -6.36
C GLY A 111 -3.80 7.25 -5.12
N ALA A 112 -3.56 8.48 -4.73
CA ALA A 112 -4.38 9.21 -3.78
C ALA A 112 -5.41 10.05 -4.53
N GLY A 113 -6.60 10.20 -3.94
CA GLY A 113 -7.63 11.10 -4.45
C GLY A 113 -9.02 10.47 -4.51
N ALA A 114 -10.02 11.31 -4.71
CA ALA A 114 -11.44 11.00 -4.57
C ALA A 114 -11.93 9.89 -5.52
N ASP A 115 -11.32 9.77 -6.70
CA ASP A 115 -11.75 8.86 -7.75
C ASP A 115 -10.79 7.68 -7.96
N ALA A 116 -9.75 7.57 -7.14
CA ALA A 116 -8.73 6.52 -7.28
C ALA A 116 -8.94 5.40 -6.25
N PRO A 117 -8.77 4.13 -6.65
CA PRO A 117 -8.57 3.06 -5.69
C PRO A 117 -7.40 3.38 -4.76
N ARG A 118 -7.59 3.16 -3.47
CA ARG A 118 -6.58 3.48 -2.46
C ARG A 118 -5.53 2.40 -2.36
N GLY A 119 -4.34 2.80 -1.91
CA GLY A 119 -3.29 1.89 -1.51
C GLY A 119 -3.53 1.38 -0.09
N ASP A 120 -4.47 0.44 0.08
CA ASP A 120 -4.84 -0.06 1.41
C ASP A 120 -3.62 -0.64 2.16
N LEU A 121 -2.75 -1.38 1.47
CA LEU A 121 -1.53 -1.97 2.04
C LEU A 121 -0.51 -0.94 2.52
N GLN A 122 -0.62 0.32 2.12
CA GLN A 122 0.32 1.37 2.53
C GLN A 122 0.38 1.50 4.05
N SER A 123 -0.77 1.43 4.77
CA SER A 123 -0.76 1.53 6.23
C SER A 123 0.01 0.39 6.89
N ALA A 124 -0.19 -0.86 6.44
CA ALA A 124 0.49 -2.01 7.02
C ALA A 124 2.01 -1.94 6.80
N PHE A 125 2.46 -1.68 5.58
CA PHE A 125 3.89 -1.58 5.28
C PHE A 125 4.56 -0.35 5.91
N LEU A 126 3.85 0.77 6.06
CA LEU A 126 4.35 1.93 6.80
C LEU A 126 4.49 1.64 8.29
N ALA A 127 3.52 0.97 8.92
CA ALA A 127 3.64 0.55 10.33
C ALA A 127 4.79 -0.43 10.54
N LEU A 128 5.07 -1.31 9.57
CA LEU A 128 6.21 -2.22 9.58
C LEU A 128 7.56 -1.53 9.28
N ASP A 129 7.57 -0.21 9.06
CA ASP A 129 8.76 0.55 8.69
C ASP A 129 9.49 -0.02 7.47
N ALA A 130 8.70 -0.45 6.50
CA ALA A 130 9.19 -1.18 5.34
C ALA A 130 10.09 -0.33 4.44
N SER A 131 11.08 -0.97 3.85
CA SER A 131 11.92 -0.43 2.79
C SER A 131 11.54 -1.05 1.45
N VAL A 132 11.72 -0.30 0.38
CA VAL A 132 11.46 -0.77 -0.97
C VAL A 132 12.73 -0.75 -1.81
N ARG A 133 12.85 -1.74 -2.69
CA ARG A 133 13.82 -1.71 -3.77
C ARG A 133 13.08 -1.37 -5.06
N SER A 134 13.56 -0.35 -5.73
CA SER A 134 12.94 0.19 -6.94
C SER A 134 13.98 0.53 -8.01
N THR A 135 13.54 0.67 -9.25
CA THR A 135 14.40 1.08 -10.37
C THR A 135 13.77 2.20 -11.19
N GLY A 136 14.60 2.99 -11.85
CA GLY A 136 14.19 4.13 -12.66
C GLY A 136 15.38 4.92 -13.15
N ALA A 137 15.20 6.20 -13.45
CA ALA A 137 16.32 7.09 -13.76
C ALA A 137 17.38 7.01 -12.65
N GLY A 138 18.63 6.74 -13.00
CA GLY A 138 19.73 6.55 -12.06
C GLY A 138 19.91 5.12 -11.53
N GLY A 139 19.12 4.13 -12.03
CA GLY A 139 19.28 2.72 -11.67
C GLY A 139 18.48 2.29 -10.45
N GLU A 140 18.89 1.17 -9.84
CA GLU A 140 18.26 0.62 -8.64
C GLU A 140 18.61 1.43 -7.39
N THR A 141 17.63 1.59 -6.50
CA THR A 141 17.79 2.19 -5.17
C THR A 141 17.00 1.40 -4.14
N SER A 142 17.46 1.48 -2.88
CA SER A 142 16.69 1.09 -1.71
C SER A 142 16.38 2.32 -0.88
N GLU A 143 15.12 2.47 -0.48
CA GLU A 143 14.65 3.63 0.28
C GLU A 143 13.47 3.25 1.18
N PRO A 144 13.21 3.99 2.27
CA PRO A 144 12.00 3.79 3.07
C PRO A 144 10.74 3.94 2.20
N LEU A 145 9.74 3.09 2.44
CA LEU A 145 8.46 3.16 1.72
C LEU A 145 7.84 4.55 1.76
N GLU A 146 7.93 5.24 2.88
CA GLU A 146 7.40 6.59 3.04
C GLU A 146 8.00 7.59 2.03
N GLN A 147 9.29 7.47 1.72
CA GLN A 147 9.94 8.29 0.70
C GLN A 147 9.49 7.88 -0.70
N PHE A 148 9.45 6.57 -0.96
CA PHE A 148 9.03 6.02 -2.24
C PHE A 148 7.61 6.42 -2.64
N LEU A 149 6.67 6.49 -1.69
CA LEU A 149 5.29 6.91 -1.97
C LEU A 149 5.19 8.34 -2.53
N ASN A 150 6.17 9.17 -2.24
CA ASN A 150 6.27 10.55 -2.73
C ASN A 150 7.16 10.68 -3.98
N THR A 151 7.68 9.57 -4.50
CA THR A 151 8.57 9.55 -5.67
C THR A 151 7.80 9.05 -6.89
N ASP A 152 7.70 9.87 -7.92
CA ASP A 152 7.15 9.48 -9.21
C ASP A 152 8.16 8.72 -10.06
N SER A 153 7.65 8.00 -11.08
CA SER A 153 8.46 7.41 -12.15
C SER A 153 9.53 6.41 -11.69
N ARG A 154 9.22 5.58 -10.69
CA ARG A 154 10.05 4.42 -10.31
C ARG A 154 9.24 3.13 -10.32
N LEU A 155 9.84 2.07 -10.86
CA LEU A 155 9.27 0.71 -10.85
C LEU A 155 9.65 0.03 -9.55
N LEU A 156 8.65 -0.36 -8.74
CA LEU A 156 8.86 -1.18 -7.55
C LEU A 156 9.28 -2.59 -7.95
N LEU A 157 10.32 -3.11 -7.34
CA LEU A 157 10.81 -4.48 -7.52
C LEU A 157 10.37 -5.38 -6.37
N ASP A 158 10.58 -4.95 -5.15
CA ASP A 158 10.15 -5.61 -3.92
C ASP A 158 10.02 -4.64 -2.75
N VAL A 159 9.39 -5.12 -1.69
CA VAL A 159 9.27 -4.46 -0.39
C VAL A 159 9.77 -5.42 0.68
N SER A 160 10.53 -4.92 1.65
CA SER A 160 11.10 -5.69 2.74
C SER A 160 10.86 -5.02 4.09
N PHE A 161 10.70 -5.83 5.13
CA PHE A 161 10.51 -5.38 6.50
C PHE A 161 11.03 -6.43 7.48
N GLU A 162 11.24 -6.03 8.72
CA GLU A 162 11.51 -6.95 9.82
C GLU A 162 10.21 -7.40 10.45
N GLU A 163 10.09 -8.72 10.70
CA GLU A 163 8.92 -9.30 11.36
C GLU A 163 8.73 -8.66 12.74
N PRO A 164 7.56 -8.08 13.02
CA PRO A 164 7.29 -7.45 14.30
C PRO A 164 7.10 -8.51 15.40
N ALA A 165 7.13 -8.08 16.68
CA ALA A 165 6.74 -8.91 17.81
C ALA A 165 5.22 -9.10 17.88
N ALA A 166 4.45 -8.08 17.47
CA ALA A 166 2.99 -8.12 17.35
C ALA A 166 2.52 -7.14 16.26
N GLY A 167 1.38 -7.43 15.67
CA GLY A 167 0.72 -6.57 14.69
C GLY A 167 -0.78 -6.48 14.96
N ALA A 168 -1.40 -5.37 14.55
CA ALA A 168 -2.84 -5.15 14.66
C ALA A 168 -3.36 -4.32 13.48
N PHE A 169 -4.62 -4.53 13.13
CA PHE A 169 -5.30 -3.82 12.05
C PHE A 169 -6.74 -3.49 12.41
N ALA A 170 -7.16 -2.27 12.14
CA ALA A 170 -8.56 -1.87 12.26
C ALA A 170 -8.98 -0.98 11.10
N ALA A 171 -10.15 -1.24 10.54
CA ALA A 171 -10.70 -0.49 9.42
C ALA A 171 -12.18 -0.15 9.60
N ILE A 172 -12.63 0.83 8.82
CA ILE A 172 -14.04 1.11 8.56
C ILE A 172 -14.30 0.82 7.09
N GLU A 173 -15.20 -0.11 6.88
CA GLU A 173 -15.64 -0.57 5.57
C GLU A 173 -17.09 -0.15 5.33
N TYR A 174 -17.47 -0.08 4.06
CA TYR A 174 -18.86 0.02 3.68
C TYR A 174 -19.49 -1.39 3.67
N PRO A 175 -20.47 -1.68 4.51
CA PRO A 175 -21.15 -2.96 4.46
C PRO A 175 -21.90 -3.11 3.12
N HIS A 176 -21.84 -4.29 2.52
CA HIS A 176 -22.60 -4.69 1.33
C HIS A 176 -22.13 -4.22 -0.04
N THR A 177 -20.93 -3.67 -0.17
CA THR A 177 -20.37 -3.33 -1.49
C THR A 177 -18.96 -3.90 -1.59
N HIS A 178 -18.43 -4.07 -2.81
CA HIS A 178 -16.99 -4.22 -3.05
C HIS A 178 -16.28 -2.91 -2.66
N ALA A 179 -16.31 -2.61 -1.38
CA ALA A 179 -16.13 -1.26 -0.90
C ALA A 179 -14.66 -0.96 -0.72
N TYR A 180 -14.31 0.21 -1.16
CA TYR A 180 -13.06 0.83 -0.79
C TYR A 180 -13.03 1.08 0.71
N THR A 181 -11.89 0.85 1.33
CA THR A 181 -11.63 1.18 2.72
C THR A 181 -11.90 2.67 2.96
N VAL A 182 -12.81 2.98 3.87
CA VAL A 182 -13.10 4.38 4.25
C VAL A 182 -11.90 4.99 4.95
N LEU A 183 -11.40 4.27 5.95
CA LEU A 183 -10.26 4.62 6.80
C LEU A 183 -9.74 3.34 7.44
N ALA A 184 -8.43 3.15 7.45
CA ALA A 184 -7.78 2.05 8.14
C ALA A 184 -6.58 2.53 8.93
N VAL A 185 -6.31 1.86 10.04
CA VAL A 185 -5.12 2.01 10.87
C VAL A 185 -4.46 0.66 11.02
N SER A 186 -3.18 0.62 10.76
CA SER A 186 -2.30 -0.51 11.02
C SER A 186 -1.33 -0.15 12.13
N GLY A 187 -1.02 -1.09 12.99
CA GLY A 187 -0.02 -0.91 14.03
C GLY A 187 0.87 -2.13 14.18
N CYS A 188 2.08 -1.93 14.65
CA CYS A 188 2.94 -3.00 15.08
C CYS A 188 3.73 -2.63 16.34
N ARG A 189 4.12 -3.66 17.08
CA ARG A 189 5.15 -3.60 18.10
C ARG A 189 6.40 -4.24 17.54
N ALA A 190 7.44 -3.46 17.34
CA ALA A 190 8.74 -3.97 16.95
C ALA A 190 9.36 -4.82 18.05
N LYS A 191 10.38 -5.63 17.75
CA LYS A 191 11.07 -6.49 18.72
C LYS A 191 11.75 -5.72 19.84
N ASP A 192 12.11 -4.47 19.63
CA ASP A 192 12.65 -3.56 20.65
C ASP A 192 11.56 -2.90 21.52
N GLY A 193 10.29 -3.23 21.29
CA GLY A 193 9.14 -2.66 21.99
C GLY A 193 8.58 -1.37 21.38
N THR A 194 9.21 -0.82 20.36
CA THR A 194 8.73 0.40 19.67
C THR A 194 7.36 0.16 19.04
N ILE A 195 6.39 1.02 19.33
CA ILE A 195 5.07 1.04 18.67
C ILE A 195 5.14 1.93 17.44
N ARG A 196 4.66 1.40 16.31
CA ARG A 196 4.49 2.13 15.08
C ARG A 196 3.05 2.05 14.63
N LEU A 197 2.52 3.19 14.17
CA LEU A 197 1.14 3.33 13.70
C LEU A 197 1.12 4.04 12.35
N ALA A 198 0.25 3.61 11.45
CA ALA A 198 0.03 4.27 10.18
C ALA A 198 -1.42 4.15 9.72
N ALA A 199 -1.87 5.08 8.89
CA ALA A 199 -3.24 5.11 8.39
C ALA A 199 -3.30 5.23 6.87
N THR A 200 -4.42 4.74 6.28
CA THR A 200 -4.86 4.99 4.91
C THR A 200 -6.30 5.49 4.89
N GLY A 201 -6.76 6.00 3.75
CA GLY A 201 -8.04 6.71 3.66
C GLY A 201 -7.88 8.20 3.91
N LEU A 202 -6.70 8.74 3.68
CA LEU A 202 -6.30 10.15 3.87
C LEU A 202 -6.50 10.96 2.58
N ALA A 203 -6.23 12.26 2.64
CA ALA A 203 -6.25 13.14 1.47
C ALA A 203 -5.14 12.80 0.45
N GLY A 204 -4.07 12.16 0.91
CA GLY A 204 -2.93 11.70 0.12
C GLY A 204 -2.70 10.19 0.23
N HIS A 205 -1.45 9.77 0.07
CA HIS A 205 -1.01 8.42 0.37
C HIS A 205 -1.19 8.10 1.86
N GLY A 206 -1.00 6.83 2.24
CA GLY A 206 -0.89 6.43 3.63
C GLY A 206 0.23 7.18 4.35
N ALA A 207 0.06 7.40 5.63
CA ALA A 207 1.00 8.15 6.46
C ALA A 207 1.23 7.50 7.82
N ARG A 208 2.45 7.68 8.37
CA ARG A 208 2.79 7.33 9.75
C ARG A 208 2.11 8.31 10.70
N LEU A 209 1.66 7.78 11.83
CA LEU A 209 0.99 8.55 12.89
C LEU A 209 1.97 8.82 14.05
N ARG A 210 3.01 9.62 13.78
CA ARG A 210 4.13 9.83 14.72
C ARG A 210 3.74 10.53 16.01
N SER A 211 2.79 11.46 15.95
CA SER A 211 2.25 12.12 17.15
C SER A 211 1.48 11.13 18.01
N ALA A 212 0.74 10.20 17.39
CA ALA A 212 0.07 9.11 18.08
C ALA A 212 1.07 8.12 18.69
N GLU A 213 2.12 7.75 17.96
CA GLU A 213 3.19 6.86 18.43
C GLU A 213 3.85 7.39 19.70
N ALA A 214 4.11 8.70 19.76
CA ALA A 214 4.70 9.36 20.91
C ALA A 214 3.79 9.33 22.16
N GLN A 215 2.49 9.06 21.99
CA GLN A 215 1.48 8.96 23.05
C GLN A 215 0.95 7.52 23.22
N SER A 216 1.63 6.51 22.64
CA SER A 216 1.11 5.13 22.59
C SER A 216 0.82 4.47 23.95
N GLY A 217 1.38 4.99 25.04
CA GLY A 217 1.06 4.57 26.41
C GLY A 217 -0.30 5.07 26.95
N ASP A 218 -0.94 6.02 26.26
CA ASP A 218 -2.31 6.48 26.54
C ASP A 218 -3.13 6.42 25.22
N PRO A 219 -3.94 5.36 25.01
CA PRO A 219 -4.68 5.19 23.78
C PRO A 219 -5.66 6.33 23.46
N VAL A 220 -6.14 7.07 24.46
CA VAL A 220 -7.03 8.22 24.25
C VAL A 220 -6.23 9.41 23.75
N ALA A 221 -5.10 9.71 24.39
CA ALA A 221 -4.20 10.78 23.97
C ALA A 221 -3.62 10.49 22.57
N ALA A 222 -3.18 9.25 22.30
CA ALA A 222 -2.70 8.81 21.00
C ALA A 222 -3.75 9.00 19.89
N GLY A 223 -5.01 8.62 20.16
CA GLY A 223 -6.09 8.80 19.20
C GLY A 223 -6.33 10.26 18.83
N ILE A 224 -6.22 11.18 19.78
CA ILE A 224 -6.35 12.62 19.54
C ILE A 224 -5.14 13.15 18.78
N ALA A 225 -3.93 12.76 19.20
CA ALA A 225 -2.67 13.20 18.59
C ALA A 225 -2.53 12.74 17.12
N ALA A 226 -3.14 11.61 16.75
CA ALA A 226 -3.16 11.12 15.38
C ALA A 226 -3.74 12.14 14.36
N LEU A 227 -4.59 13.05 14.81
CA LEU A 227 -5.18 14.08 13.96
C LEU A 227 -4.17 15.14 13.50
N ASP A 228 -3.06 15.30 14.23
CA ASP A 228 -2.00 16.24 13.89
C ASP A 228 -1.09 15.72 12.76
N ASP A 229 -1.11 14.39 12.52
CA ASP A 229 -0.24 13.72 11.54
C ASP A 229 -0.84 13.66 10.13
N VAL A 230 -2.14 13.93 9.97
CA VAL A 230 -2.86 13.62 8.74
C VAL A 230 -3.83 14.73 8.31
N ALA A 231 -4.11 14.76 7.00
CA ALA A 231 -5.18 15.56 6.42
C ALA A 231 -6.23 14.66 5.78
N PHE A 232 -7.48 15.09 5.83
CA PHE A 232 -8.61 14.43 5.18
C PHE A 232 -9.22 15.28 4.08
N ALA A 233 -9.79 14.61 3.08
CA ALA A 233 -10.62 15.23 2.04
C ALA A 233 -11.97 14.51 1.98
N ASP A 234 -12.97 15.23 1.49
CA ASP A 234 -14.26 14.63 1.13
C ASP A 234 -14.11 13.86 -0.18
N ASP A 235 -14.72 12.70 -0.27
CA ASP A 235 -14.80 11.90 -1.48
C ASP A 235 -16.14 11.15 -1.57
N ALA A 236 -16.30 10.33 -2.62
CA ALA A 236 -17.51 9.54 -2.83
C ALA A 236 -17.80 8.51 -1.72
N VAL A 237 -16.79 8.18 -0.90
CA VAL A 237 -16.87 7.13 0.12
C VAL A 237 -17.21 7.71 1.49
N ALA A 238 -16.58 8.84 1.88
CA ALA A 238 -16.83 9.46 3.18
C ALA A 238 -16.40 10.94 3.21
N SER A 239 -16.99 11.70 4.13
CA SER A 239 -16.56 13.06 4.40
C SER A 239 -15.32 13.12 5.27
N SER A 240 -14.56 14.21 5.15
CA SER A 240 -13.43 14.55 6.01
C SER A 240 -13.86 14.63 7.49
N TRP A 241 -15.04 15.16 7.76
CA TRP A 241 -15.61 15.19 9.10
C TRP A 241 -15.75 13.79 9.71
N TYR A 242 -16.29 12.84 8.94
CA TYR A 242 -16.47 11.47 9.41
C TYR A 242 -15.11 10.80 9.73
N ARG A 243 -14.13 10.95 8.84
CA ARG A 243 -12.77 10.43 9.03
C ARG A 243 -12.08 11.04 10.25
N THR A 244 -12.22 12.36 10.45
CA THR A 244 -11.71 13.06 11.64
C THR A 244 -12.29 12.49 12.94
N LYS A 245 -13.58 12.12 12.94
CA LYS A 245 -14.23 11.54 14.12
C LYS A 245 -13.87 10.08 14.37
N THR A 246 -13.53 9.35 13.32
CA THR A 246 -13.31 7.89 13.40
C THR A 246 -11.84 7.50 13.57
N LEU A 247 -10.87 8.29 13.08
CA LEU A 247 -9.44 8.00 13.27
C LEU A 247 -9.06 7.74 14.73
N PRO A 248 -9.43 8.59 15.72
CA PRO A 248 -9.13 8.33 17.12
C PRO A 248 -9.66 7.00 17.65
N VAL A 249 -10.79 6.55 17.13
CA VAL A 249 -11.40 5.27 17.53
C VAL A 249 -10.59 4.10 17.00
N LEU A 250 -10.16 4.15 15.74
CA LEU A 250 -9.34 3.09 15.14
C LEU A 250 -7.97 3.00 15.80
N VAL A 251 -7.31 4.13 16.08
CA VAL A 251 -6.03 4.16 16.80
C VAL A 251 -6.15 3.47 18.15
N ARG A 252 -7.20 3.76 18.91
CA ARG A 252 -7.43 3.11 20.22
C ARG A 252 -7.65 1.60 20.09
N ARG A 253 -8.37 1.15 19.07
CA ARG A 253 -8.60 -0.30 18.82
C ARG A 253 -7.28 -1.01 18.53
N VAL A 254 -6.48 -0.44 17.62
CA VAL A 254 -5.17 -1.01 17.26
C VAL A 254 -4.24 -1.07 18.48
N LEU A 255 -4.18 -0.02 19.28
CA LEU A 255 -3.35 -0.02 20.49
C LEU A 255 -3.82 -1.05 21.52
N ALA A 256 -5.14 -1.20 21.73
CA ALA A 256 -5.69 -2.21 22.64
C ALA A 256 -5.34 -3.64 22.18
N GLU A 257 -5.45 -3.92 20.88
CA GLU A 257 -5.12 -5.23 20.30
C GLU A 257 -3.61 -5.54 20.42
N LEU A 258 -2.76 -4.53 20.24
CA LEU A 258 -1.31 -4.68 20.45
C LEU A 258 -0.95 -4.92 21.93
N GLU A 259 -1.73 -4.42 22.88
CA GLU A 259 -1.55 -4.71 24.31
C GLU A 259 -1.95 -6.15 24.65
N GLU A 260 -3.05 -6.66 24.08
CA GLU A 260 -3.53 -8.02 24.30
C GLU A 260 -2.60 -9.10 23.71
N SER A 261 -1.81 -8.72 22.70
CA SER A 261 -0.87 -9.60 22.00
C SER A 261 0.56 -9.59 22.57
N ALA A 262 0.76 -8.96 23.74
CA ALA A 262 2.07 -8.71 24.36
C ALA A 262 2.54 -9.83 25.33
#